data_cf857570ba08db5c489f5fd952b9a56c
#
_entry.id   cf857570ba08db5c489f5fd952b9a56c
#
_cell.length_a   1.000
_cell.length_b   1.000
_cell.length_c   1.000
_cell.angle_alpha   90.00
_cell.angle_beta   90.00
_cell.angle_gamma   90.00
#
_symmetry.space_group_name_H-M   'P 1'
#
loop_
_entity.id
_entity.type
_entity.pdbx_description
1 polymer ?
#
loop_
_entity_poly.entity_id
_entity_poly.type
_entity_poly.pdbx_seq_one_letter_code
_entity_poly.pdbx_strand_id
1 'polypeptide(L)'
;VTDQIESPPREECGVFGVWAPGEDVAKLTYYGLYALQHRGQEAAGIAVADGSQVLVFKDLGLVSQVFDEQTLAAMPGHVAIGHCRYSTTGSTTWENAQPVFRNTAAGTGVALGHNGNLVNTAELANRARKDGLINHNAPGAATTDSDILGALLAGGAADSSIEQTALELLPTVRGAFCLVFMDETTLYAARDPFGVRPLSLGRLDRGWVVASETAALDIVGASFVRDIEPGELLAIDSDGVRSSRFAPPTPKGCVFEYVYLARPDSVIGGRSVHGARV
;
A
#
# COMPACT_ATOMS: atom_id res chain seq x y z
N VAL A 1 -25.85 -6.79 33.78
CA VAL A 1 -24.80 -7.47 33.01
C VAL A 1 -25.09 -7.12 31.58
N THR A 2 -24.45 -6.06 31.06
CA THR A 2 -24.50 -5.65 29.66
C THR A 2 -23.62 -6.60 28.87
N ASP A 3 -24.23 -7.39 27.98
CA ASP A 3 -23.54 -8.13 26.94
C ASP A 3 -22.65 -7.16 26.15
N GLN A 4 -21.38 -7.17 26.46
CA GLN A 4 -20.38 -6.67 25.53
C GLN A 4 -20.38 -7.69 24.38
N ILE A 5 -21.05 -7.34 23.29
CA ILE A 5 -20.89 -8.04 22.02
C ILE A 5 -19.41 -7.87 21.68
N GLU A 6 -18.62 -8.92 21.90
CA GLU A 6 -17.25 -8.95 21.44
C GLU A 6 -17.28 -8.71 19.92
N SER A 7 -16.72 -7.58 19.51
CA SER A 7 -16.58 -7.32 18.09
C SER A 7 -15.78 -8.48 17.49
N PRO A 8 -16.22 -9.07 16.36
CA PRO A 8 -15.46 -10.14 15.72
C PRO A 8 -14.05 -9.67 15.41
N PRO A 9 -13.07 -10.60 15.30
CA PRO A 9 -11.72 -10.26 14.89
C PRO A 9 -11.77 -9.41 13.61
N ARG A 10 -11.09 -8.26 13.60
CA ARG A 10 -11.12 -7.33 12.47
C ARG A 10 -10.11 -7.76 11.43
N GLU A 11 -10.53 -7.71 10.18
CA GLU A 11 -9.65 -7.87 9.02
C GLU A 11 -8.69 -6.68 8.90
N GLU A 12 -7.69 -6.80 8.03
CA GLU A 12 -6.67 -5.80 7.81
C GLU A 12 -6.43 -5.67 6.30
N CYS A 13 -6.21 -4.46 5.83
CA CYS A 13 -6.02 -4.17 4.41
C CYS A 13 -4.93 -5.03 3.75
N GLY A 14 -5.04 -5.22 2.42
CA GLY A 14 -4.01 -5.82 1.58
C GLY A 14 -3.44 -4.79 0.61
N VAL A 15 -2.12 -4.76 0.45
CA VAL A 15 -1.41 -3.93 -0.52
C VAL A 15 -0.60 -4.79 -1.48
N PHE A 16 -0.55 -4.34 -2.72
CA PHE A 16 0.19 -4.96 -3.81
C PHE A 16 0.84 -3.87 -4.66
N GLY A 17 2.03 -4.13 -5.20
CA GLY A 17 2.70 -3.24 -6.14
C GLY A 17 3.53 -4.05 -7.12
N VAL A 18 3.61 -3.60 -8.37
CA VAL A 18 4.39 -4.23 -9.43
C VAL A 18 5.05 -3.17 -10.30
N TRP A 19 6.31 -3.40 -10.61
CA TRP A 19 7.08 -2.69 -11.63
C TRP A 19 7.57 -3.71 -12.64
N ALA A 20 7.02 -3.72 -13.86
CA ALA A 20 7.30 -4.76 -14.85
C ALA A 20 7.06 -4.25 -16.27
N PRO A 21 8.05 -3.59 -16.90
CA PRO A 21 7.94 -3.13 -18.27
C PRO A 21 7.67 -4.26 -19.25
N GLY A 22 6.62 -4.08 -20.07
CA GLY A 22 6.20 -5.04 -21.08
C GLY A 22 5.28 -6.15 -20.58
N GLU A 23 4.89 -6.12 -19.31
CA GLU A 23 3.86 -6.98 -18.73
C GLU A 23 2.54 -6.22 -18.55
N ASP A 24 1.42 -6.93 -18.45
CA ASP A 24 0.11 -6.37 -18.11
C ASP A 24 0.03 -6.13 -16.59
N VAL A 25 0.59 -5.00 -16.13
CA VAL A 25 0.70 -4.68 -14.70
C VAL A 25 -0.67 -4.49 -14.03
N ALA A 26 -1.69 -4.03 -14.77
CA ALA A 26 -3.05 -3.92 -14.26
C ALA A 26 -3.61 -5.30 -13.90
N LYS A 27 -3.45 -6.27 -14.81
CA LYS A 27 -3.90 -7.65 -14.63
C LYS A 27 -3.10 -8.38 -13.54
N LEU A 28 -1.79 -8.19 -13.47
CA LEU A 28 -0.95 -8.70 -12.39
C LEU A 28 -1.43 -8.16 -11.03
N THR A 29 -1.73 -6.86 -10.97
CA THR A 29 -2.25 -6.23 -9.74
C THR A 29 -3.62 -6.77 -9.36
N TYR A 30 -4.53 -6.98 -10.33
CA TYR A 30 -5.82 -7.61 -10.09
C TYR A 30 -5.67 -9.00 -9.45
N TYR A 31 -4.81 -9.88 -9.99
CA TYR A 31 -4.59 -11.20 -9.43
C TYR A 31 -3.93 -11.15 -8.05
N GLY A 32 -2.97 -10.25 -7.87
CA GLY A 32 -2.36 -10.01 -6.55
C GLY A 32 -3.40 -9.61 -5.50
N LEU A 33 -4.29 -8.66 -5.83
CA LEU A 33 -5.38 -8.25 -4.93
C LEU A 33 -6.40 -9.37 -4.72
N TYR A 34 -6.71 -10.16 -5.75
CA TYR A 34 -7.61 -11.31 -5.62
C TYR A 34 -7.06 -12.32 -4.60
N ALA A 35 -5.74 -12.57 -4.60
CA ALA A 35 -5.10 -13.40 -3.58
C ALA A 35 -5.15 -12.79 -2.17
N LEU A 36 -5.23 -11.45 -2.07
CA LEU A 36 -5.30 -10.70 -0.81
C LEU A 36 -6.75 -10.35 -0.38
N GLN A 37 -7.78 -10.81 -1.12
CA GLN A 37 -9.18 -10.45 -0.88
C GLN A 37 -9.67 -10.77 0.54
N HIS A 38 -9.12 -11.81 1.18
CA HIS A 38 -9.42 -12.17 2.56
C HIS A 38 -9.00 -11.09 3.58
N ARG A 39 -8.12 -10.16 3.19
CA ARG A 39 -7.66 -9.06 4.03
C ARG A 39 -8.60 -7.84 3.97
N GLY A 40 -9.32 -7.65 2.85
CA GLY A 40 -10.23 -6.51 2.70
C GLY A 40 -11.33 -6.76 1.68
N GLN A 41 -12.58 -6.52 2.06
CA GLN A 41 -13.77 -6.87 1.27
C GLN A 41 -14.71 -5.69 1.03
N GLU A 42 -14.36 -4.48 1.46
CA GLU A 42 -15.24 -3.32 1.40
C GLU A 42 -15.03 -2.46 0.16
N ALA A 43 -13.79 -2.35 -0.28
CA ALA A 43 -13.41 -1.59 -1.48
C ALA A 43 -12.14 -2.16 -2.08
N ALA A 44 -11.98 -2.00 -3.38
CA ALA A 44 -10.77 -2.33 -4.11
C ALA A 44 -10.38 -1.20 -5.05
N GLY A 45 -9.07 -1.03 -5.29
CA GLY A 45 -8.59 -0.03 -6.23
C GLY A 45 -7.22 -0.38 -6.77
N ILE A 46 -6.97 0.08 -7.99
CA ILE A 46 -5.71 -0.05 -8.72
C ILE A 46 -5.31 1.33 -9.26
N ALA A 47 -4.04 1.66 -9.14
CA ALA A 47 -3.42 2.77 -9.85
C ALA A 47 -2.34 2.21 -10.77
N VAL A 48 -2.28 2.72 -12.01
CA VAL A 48 -1.32 2.31 -13.04
C VAL A 48 -0.68 3.55 -13.64
N ALA A 49 0.61 3.49 -13.93
CA ALA A 49 1.30 4.55 -14.65
C ALA A 49 2.07 4.02 -15.86
N ASP A 50 2.09 4.84 -16.93
CA ASP A 50 2.70 4.57 -18.22
C ASP A 50 4.01 5.32 -18.46
N GLY A 51 4.48 6.07 -17.47
CA GLY A 51 5.66 6.96 -17.55
C GLY A 51 5.30 8.43 -17.79
N SER A 52 4.03 8.74 -18.09
CA SER A 52 3.57 10.10 -18.37
C SER A 52 2.43 10.55 -17.47
N GLN A 53 1.61 9.62 -17.03
CA GLN A 53 0.43 9.86 -16.20
C GLN A 53 0.12 8.68 -15.30
N VAL A 54 -0.63 8.95 -14.24
CA VAL A 54 -1.18 7.94 -13.32
C VAL A 54 -2.70 7.85 -13.53
N LEU A 55 -3.18 6.67 -13.85
CA LEU A 55 -4.61 6.34 -13.92
C LEU A 55 -5.01 5.62 -12.64
N VAL A 56 -6.12 6.02 -12.03
CA VAL A 56 -6.66 5.37 -10.82
C VAL A 56 -8.09 4.95 -11.06
N PHE A 57 -8.38 3.68 -10.84
CA PHE A 57 -9.74 3.15 -10.79
C PHE A 57 -9.95 2.45 -9.44
N LYS A 58 -11.03 2.81 -8.75
CA LYS A 58 -11.39 2.25 -7.45
C LYS A 58 -12.89 2.34 -7.22
N ASP A 59 -13.43 1.37 -6.50
CA ASP A 59 -14.84 1.38 -6.11
C ASP A 59 -15.07 0.53 -4.86
N LEU A 60 -16.29 0.59 -4.34
CA LEU A 60 -16.78 -0.26 -3.25
C LEU A 60 -17.09 -1.64 -3.79
N GLY A 61 -16.69 -2.68 -3.06
CA GLY A 61 -16.95 -4.07 -3.39
C GLY A 61 -15.70 -4.95 -3.42
N LEU A 62 -15.91 -6.20 -3.79
CA LEU A 62 -14.83 -7.18 -3.95
C LEU A 62 -14.03 -6.88 -5.22
N VAL A 63 -12.77 -7.30 -5.25
CA VAL A 63 -11.87 -7.13 -6.42
C VAL A 63 -12.53 -7.61 -7.72
N SER A 64 -13.19 -8.77 -7.70
CA SER A 64 -13.89 -9.33 -8.86
C SER A 64 -15.19 -8.62 -9.24
N GLN A 65 -15.72 -7.75 -8.39
CA GLN A 65 -16.90 -6.93 -8.67
C GLN A 65 -16.51 -5.54 -9.21
N VAL A 66 -15.39 -5.03 -8.73
CA VAL A 66 -14.87 -3.70 -9.09
C VAL A 66 -14.20 -3.70 -10.46
N PHE A 67 -13.48 -4.77 -10.80
CA PHE A 67 -12.68 -4.86 -12.03
C PHE A 67 -13.20 -5.94 -12.97
N ASP A 68 -13.38 -5.56 -14.23
CA ASP A 68 -13.61 -6.44 -15.36
C ASP A 68 -12.46 -6.35 -16.37
N GLU A 69 -12.48 -7.22 -17.38
CA GLU A 69 -11.46 -7.27 -18.42
C GLU A 69 -11.35 -5.94 -19.20
N GLN A 70 -12.46 -5.25 -19.42
CA GLN A 70 -12.49 -3.98 -20.15
C GLN A 70 -11.83 -2.85 -19.33
N THR A 71 -12.11 -2.79 -18.03
CA THR A 71 -11.49 -1.82 -17.11
C THR A 71 -9.99 -2.04 -17.04
N LEU A 72 -9.55 -3.30 -16.87
CA LEU A 72 -8.11 -3.62 -16.80
C LEU A 72 -7.39 -3.29 -18.11
N ALA A 73 -7.98 -3.61 -19.25
CA ALA A 73 -7.41 -3.30 -20.57
C ALA A 73 -7.30 -1.78 -20.85
N ALA A 74 -8.12 -0.96 -20.19
CA ALA A 74 -8.07 0.51 -20.28
C ALA A 74 -6.98 1.15 -19.41
N MET A 75 -6.21 0.36 -18.63
CA MET A 75 -5.17 0.82 -17.72
C MET A 75 -3.77 0.33 -18.13
N PRO A 76 -3.24 0.75 -19.32
CA PRO A 76 -1.91 0.35 -19.75
C PRO A 76 -0.82 1.03 -18.92
N GLY A 77 0.30 0.34 -18.71
CA GLY A 77 1.43 0.90 -17.98
C GLY A 77 2.54 -0.10 -17.71
N HIS A 78 3.51 0.31 -16.92
CA HIS A 78 4.65 -0.53 -16.52
C HIS A 78 4.87 -0.55 -15.00
N VAL A 79 4.17 0.30 -14.27
CA VAL A 79 4.12 0.30 -12.80
C VAL A 79 2.68 0.37 -12.34
N ALA A 80 2.33 -0.41 -11.33
CA ALA A 80 0.99 -0.38 -10.74
C ALA A 80 1.04 -0.67 -9.23
N ILE A 81 0.07 -0.10 -8.51
CA ILE A 81 -0.22 -0.46 -7.13
C ILE A 81 -1.70 -0.80 -6.97
N GLY A 82 -1.99 -1.66 -6.01
CA GLY A 82 -3.34 -2.06 -5.67
C GLY A 82 -3.58 -2.12 -4.17
N HIS A 83 -4.85 -1.96 -3.81
CA HIS A 83 -5.31 -1.99 -2.43
C HIS A 83 -6.66 -2.69 -2.32
N CYS A 84 -6.81 -3.59 -1.35
CA CYS A 84 -8.10 -4.07 -0.88
C CYS A 84 -8.32 -3.59 0.56
N ARG A 85 -9.47 -2.93 0.77
CA ARG A 85 -9.76 -2.19 1.99
C ARG A 85 -10.63 -2.97 2.96
N TYR A 86 -10.23 -2.89 4.24
CA TYR A 86 -11.09 -3.09 5.39
C TYR A 86 -11.03 -1.86 6.29
N SER A 87 -12.18 -1.30 6.70
CA SER A 87 -12.20 -0.08 7.51
C SER A 87 -11.89 -0.36 8.97
N THR A 88 -10.69 -0.01 9.38
CA THR A 88 -10.31 0.07 10.80
C THR A 88 -10.72 1.42 11.40
N THR A 89 -10.67 2.47 10.60
CA THR A 89 -11.06 3.85 10.93
C THR A 89 -11.73 4.51 9.74
N GLY A 90 -12.78 5.29 10.00
CA GLY A 90 -13.54 6.01 8.96
C GLY A 90 -14.71 5.19 8.39
N SER A 91 -15.59 5.86 7.66
CA SER A 91 -16.75 5.25 7.00
C SER A 91 -16.34 4.51 5.73
N THR A 92 -17.10 3.47 5.37
CA THR A 92 -17.00 2.80 4.08
C THR A 92 -17.66 3.68 3.02
N THR A 93 -16.89 4.61 2.46
CA THR A 93 -17.29 5.49 1.36
C THR A 93 -16.28 5.43 0.24
N TRP A 94 -16.69 5.80 -0.95
CA TRP A 94 -15.84 5.79 -2.14
C TRP A 94 -14.59 6.67 -1.96
N GLU A 95 -14.72 7.81 -1.29
CA GLU A 95 -13.62 8.75 -1.03
C GLU A 95 -12.50 8.09 -0.22
N ASN A 96 -12.86 7.17 0.68
CA ASN A 96 -11.94 6.45 1.54
C ASN A 96 -11.36 5.19 0.88
N ALA A 97 -11.83 4.81 -0.31
CA ALA A 97 -11.22 3.73 -1.08
C ALA A 97 -9.80 4.13 -1.52
N GLN A 98 -8.89 3.17 -1.52
CA GLN A 98 -7.50 3.37 -1.92
C GLN A 98 -7.21 2.61 -3.22
N PRO A 99 -6.17 3.02 -3.98
CA PRO A 99 -5.15 4.03 -3.68
C PRO A 99 -5.69 5.46 -3.58
N VAL A 100 -5.14 6.23 -2.65
CA VAL A 100 -5.32 7.69 -2.66
C VAL A 100 -4.41 8.30 -3.72
N PHE A 101 -4.87 9.37 -4.35
CA PHE A 101 -4.11 10.04 -5.42
C PHE A 101 -3.97 11.54 -5.13
N ARG A 102 -2.78 12.08 -5.36
CA ARG A 102 -2.47 13.52 -5.22
C ARG A 102 -1.54 13.97 -6.34
N ASN A 103 -1.80 15.16 -6.87
CA ASN A 103 -0.87 15.82 -7.77
C ASN A 103 0.21 16.55 -6.98
N THR A 104 1.43 16.49 -7.44
CA THR A 104 2.54 17.33 -6.97
C THR A 104 2.46 18.72 -7.59
N ALA A 105 3.16 19.69 -7.05
CA ALA A 105 3.26 21.03 -7.64
C ALA A 105 3.96 21.01 -9.02
N ALA A 106 4.79 20.02 -9.29
CA ALA A 106 5.44 19.79 -10.58
C ALA A 106 4.50 19.20 -11.65
N GLY A 107 3.25 18.87 -11.29
CA GLY A 107 2.26 18.28 -12.20
C GLY A 107 2.37 16.77 -12.36
N THR A 108 3.24 16.11 -11.59
CA THR A 108 3.31 14.64 -11.49
C THR A 108 2.27 14.10 -10.51
N GLY A 109 1.98 12.81 -10.56
CA GLY A 109 1.02 12.15 -9.69
C GLY A 109 1.68 11.24 -8.66
N VAL A 110 1.12 11.19 -7.45
CA VAL A 110 1.47 10.20 -6.42
C VAL A 110 0.24 9.40 -6.08
N ALA A 111 0.29 8.08 -6.27
CA ALA A 111 -0.71 7.15 -5.79
C ALA A 111 -0.17 6.37 -4.59
N LEU A 112 -0.99 6.14 -3.54
CA LEU A 112 -0.57 5.49 -2.32
C LEU A 112 -1.63 4.52 -1.80
N GLY A 113 -1.19 3.29 -1.47
CA GLY A 113 -1.92 2.28 -0.70
C GLY A 113 -1.28 2.07 0.67
N HIS A 114 -2.10 2.01 1.71
CA HIS A 114 -1.68 1.88 3.10
C HIS A 114 -2.37 0.71 3.79
N ASN A 115 -1.59 -0.20 4.32
CA ASN A 115 -2.04 -1.23 5.25
C ASN A 115 -1.50 -0.92 6.65
N GLY A 116 -2.37 -0.50 7.54
CA GLY A 116 -2.01 -0.17 8.92
C GLY A 116 -2.88 0.93 9.51
N ASN A 117 -2.40 1.51 10.60
CA ASN A 117 -3.06 2.60 11.31
C ASN A 117 -2.03 3.49 12.02
N LEU A 118 -2.14 4.80 11.84
CA LEU A 118 -1.22 5.76 12.45
C LEU A 118 -1.73 6.25 13.80
N VAL A 119 -0.82 6.44 14.74
CA VAL A 119 -1.14 6.96 16.08
C VAL A 119 -0.93 8.47 16.20
N ASN A 120 -0.28 9.12 15.22
CA ASN A 120 -0.04 10.56 15.20
C ASN A 120 -0.70 11.28 14.01
N THR A 121 -1.79 10.76 13.51
CA THR A 121 -2.57 11.32 12.39
C THR A 121 -2.90 12.80 12.58
N ALA A 122 -3.31 13.20 13.80
CA ALA A 122 -3.62 14.60 14.11
C ALA A 122 -2.42 15.54 13.98
N GLU A 123 -1.23 15.09 14.37
CA GLU A 123 0.03 15.83 14.24
C GLU A 123 0.40 16.02 12.76
N LEU A 124 0.34 14.95 11.98
CA LEU A 124 0.61 14.97 10.54
C LEU A 124 -0.41 15.84 9.78
N ALA A 125 -1.69 15.77 10.16
CA ALA A 125 -2.74 16.62 9.62
C ALA A 125 -2.50 18.11 9.92
N ASN A 126 -2.02 18.45 11.13
CA ASN A 126 -1.68 19.83 11.48
C ASN A 126 -0.50 20.33 10.66
N ARG A 127 0.52 19.48 10.43
CA ARG A 127 1.64 19.80 9.52
C ARG A 127 1.12 20.07 8.10
N ALA A 128 0.34 19.15 7.53
CA ALA A 128 -0.19 19.28 6.18
C ALA A 128 -1.07 20.53 5.99
N ARG A 129 -1.84 20.94 7.04
CA ARG A 129 -2.61 22.20 7.03
C ARG A 129 -1.72 23.43 7.06
N LYS A 130 -0.73 23.44 7.94
CA LYS A 130 0.23 24.56 8.06
C LYS A 130 0.96 24.80 6.75
N ASP A 131 1.29 23.72 6.04
CA ASP A 131 1.97 23.73 4.76
C ASP A 131 1.01 23.98 3.57
N GLY A 132 -0.31 24.19 3.84
CA GLY A 132 -1.33 24.47 2.83
C GLY A 132 -1.71 23.30 1.93
N LEU A 133 -1.32 22.08 2.29
CA LEU A 133 -1.52 20.87 1.48
C LEU A 133 -2.91 20.26 1.59
N ILE A 134 -3.61 20.53 2.69
CA ILE A 134 -5.00 20.07 2.92
C ILE A 134 -5.87 21.22 3.45
N ASN A 135 -7.12 21.25 2.99
CA ASN A 135 -8.11 22.23 3.45
C ASN A 135 -9.34 21.50 4.01
N HIS A 136 -9.65 21.70 5.28
CA HIS A 136 -10.79 21.08 5.95
C HIS A 136 -12.15 21.40 5.35
N ASN A 137 -12.29 22.56 4.71
CA ASN A 137 -13.57 23.04 4.20
C ASN A 137 -13.80 22.69 2.72
N ALA A 138 -12.85 22.01 2.07
CA ALA A 138 -13.00 21.61 0.69
C ALA A 138 -13.82 20.31 0.60
N PRO A 139 -14.72 20.16 -0.40
CA PRO A 139 -15.30 18.86 -0.74
C PRO A 139 -14.16 17.86 -1.01
N GLY A 140 -14.19 16.68 -0.35
CA GLY A 140 -13.10 15.69 -0.45
C GLY A 140 -11.88 16.02 0.43
N ALA A 141 -12.04 16.83 1.49
CA ALA A 141 -10.97 17.08 2.46
C ALA A 141 -10.38 15.76 2.99
N ALA A 142 -9.05 15.73 3.15
CA ALA A 142 -8.34 14.58 3.70
C ALA A 142 -8.92 14.19 5.07
N THR A 143 -9.53 13.01 5.13
CA THR A 143 -10.22 12.50 6.32
C THR A 143 -9.53 11.29 6.92
N THR A 144 -8.66 10.64 6.15
CA THR A 144 -7.93 9.42 6.55
C THR A 144 -6.44 9.70 6.71
N ASP A 145 -5.76 8.85 7.45
CA ASP A 145 -4.29 8.86 7.59
C ASP A 145 -3.59 8.67 6.23
N SER A 146 -4.15 7.84 5.36
CA SER A 146 -3.64 7.61 4.00
C SER A 146 -3.69 8.88 3.14
N ASP A 147 -4.79 9.64 3.22
CA ASP A 147 -4.94 10.92 2.51
C ASP A 147 -3.92 11.96 2.98
N ILE A 148 -3.70 12.02 4.29
CA ILE A 148 -2.73 12.94 4.90
C ILE A 148 -1.31 12.57 4.47
N LEU A 149 -0.97 11.28 4.46
CA LEU A 149 0.33 10.81 3.95
C LEU A 149 0.51 11.15 2.48
N GLY A 150 -0.51 10.88 1.64
CA GLY A 150 -0.48 11.22 0.22
C GLY A 150 -0.28 12.73 -0.02
N ALA A 151 -0.96 13.58 0.76
CA ALA A 151 -0.80 15.02 0.68
C ALA A 151 0.61 15.49 1.08
N LEU A 152 1.19 14.92 2.15
CA LEU A 152 2.55 15.25 2.60
C LEU A 152 3.62 14.77 1.62
N LEU A 153 3.47 13.58 1.03
CA LEU A 153 4.37 13.09 -0.02
C LEU A 153 4.32 13.98 -1.26
N ALA A 154 3.13 14.26 -1.76
CA ALA A 154 2.96 15.10 -2.95
C ALA A 154 3.42 16.55 -2.73
N GLY A 155 3.15 17.12 -1.55
CA GLY A 155 3.55 18.48 -1.20
C GLY A 155 5.06 18.65 -1.02
N GLY A 156 5.72 17.70 -0.39
CA GLY A 156 7.18 17.71 -0.22
C GLY A 156 7.95 17.51 -1.52
N ALA A 157 7.34 16.84 -2.49
CA ALA A 157 7.93 16.64 -3.81
C ALA A 157 7.92 17.87 -4.73
N ALA A 158 7.48 19.03 -4.24
CA ALA A 158 7.57 20.29 -5.00
C ALA A 158 9.02 20.69 -5.30
N ASP A 159 9.93 20.47 -4.35
CA ASP A 159 11.33 20.89 -4.40
C ASP A 159 12.32 19.70 -4.38
N SER A 160 11.83 18.47 -4.29
CA SER A 160 12.66 17.24 -4.19
C SER A 160 12.02 16.05 -4.89
N SER A 161 12.74 14.91 -4.99
CA SER A 161 12.13 13.67 -5.48
C SER A 161 11.16 13.06 -4.45
N ILE A 162 10.22 12.24 -4.92
CA ILE A 162 9.32 11.45 -4.05
C ILE A 162 10.13 10.58 -3.07
N GLU A 163 11.23 9.97 -3.54
CA GLU A 163 12.11 9.15 -2.71
C GLU A 163 12.72 9.97 -1.56
N GLN A 164 13.26 11.15 -1.86
CA GLN A 164 13.83 12.03 -0.84
C GLN A 164 12.76 12.53 0.13
N THR A 165 11.61 12.94 -0.37
CA THR A 165 10.47 13.35 0.46
C THR A 165 10.03 12.23 1.39
N ALA A 166 9.97 10.99 0.90
CA ALA A 166 9.62 9.84 1.72
C ALA A 166 10.66 9.59 2.82
N LEU A 167 11.96 9.70 2.53
CA LEU A 167 13.03 9.56 3.53
C LEU A 167 12.98 10.63 4.63
N GLU A 168 12.48 11.82 4.32
CA GLU A 168 12.30 12.90 5.30
C GLU A 168 10.97 12.78 6.09
N LEU A 169 9.91 12.27 5.45
CA LEU A 169 8.59 12.12 6.05
C LEU A 169 8.51 10.90 6.98
N LEU A 170 8.94 9.72 6.49
CA LEU A 170 8.73 8.43 7.16
C LEU A 170 9.28 8.37 8.59
N PRO A 171 10.44 8.99 8.94
CA PRO A 171 10.89 9.04 10.33
C PRO A 171 9.93 9.76 11.30
N THR A 172 9.04 10.60 10.77
CA THR A 172 8.06 11.35 11.57
C THR A 172 6.74 10.62 11.74
N VAL A 173 6.50 9.56 10.96
CA VAL A 173 5.27 8.76 10.97
C VAL A 173 5.33 7.75 12.11
N ARG A 174 4.28 7.72 12.94
CA ARG A 174 4.19 6.80 14.09
C ARG A 174 2.95 5.92 13.97
N GLY A 175 3.12 4.64 14.22
CA GLY A 175 2.08 3.62 14.13
C GLY A 175 2.56 2.37 13.41
N ALA A 176 1.63 1.51 13.07
CA ALA A 176 1.87 0.35 12.21
C ALA A 176 1.55 0.73 10.77
N PHE A 177 2.49 0.54 9.84
CA PHE A 177 2.24 0.81 8.44
C PHE A 177 3.08 -0.03 7.49
N CYS A 178 2.44 -0.52 6.44
CA CYS A 178 3.05 -0.89 5.18
C CYS A 178 2.48 0.03 4.11
N LEU A 179 3.35 0.76 3.44
CA LEU A 179 2.99 1.67 2.35
C LEU A 179 3.49 1.08 1.04
N VAL A 180 2.63 1.10 0.03
CA VAL A 180 3.01 0.88 -1.36
C VAL A 180 2.54 2.10 -2.14
N PHE A 181 3.46 2.83 -2.74
CA PHE A 181 3.13 4.05 -3.47
C PHE A 181 3.96 4.15 -4.73
N MET A 182 3.55 5.02 -5.63
CA MET A 182 4.22 5.20 -6.91
C MET A 182 4.07 6.62 -7.44
N ASP A 183 5.00 7.01 -8.29
CA ASP A 183 4.85 8.08 -9.26
C ASP A 183 4.68 7.50 -10.68
N GLU A 184 4.93 8.29 -11.72
CA GLU A 184 4.77 7.86 -13.12
C GLU A 184 5.75 6.76 -13.55
N THR A 185 6.86 6.58 -12.83
CA THR A 185 7.99 5.72 -13.26
C THR A 185 8.48 4.74 -12.22
N THR A 186 8.27 5.04 -10.95
CA THR A 186 8.91 4.36 -9.82
C THR A 186 7.89 3.78 -8.87
N LEU A 187 8.08 2.54 -8.48
CA LEU A 187 7.35 1.86 -7.41
C LEU A 187 8.15 2.01 -6.10
N TYR A 188 7.47 2.43 -5.06
CA TYR A 188 8.01 2.53 -3.70
C TYR A 188 7.30 1.59 -2.74
N ALA A 189 8.05 1.05 -1.78
CA ALA A 189 7.48 0.27 -0.69
C ALA A 189 8.20 0.58 0.63
N ALA A 190 7.43 0.85 1.69
CA ALA A 190 7.99 1.16 3.00
C ALA A 190 7.31 0.36 4.10
N ARG A 191 8.09 -0.07 5.09
CA ARG A 191 7.60 -0.82 6.24
C ARG A 191 7.99 -0.12 7.54
N ASP A 192 7.04 -0.01 8.48
CA ASP A 192 7.29 0.65 9.77
C ASP A 192 8.46 0.03 10.54
N PRO A 193 9.12 0.78 11.47
CA PRO A 193 10.30 0.31 12.21
C PRO A 193 10.06 -0.91 13.10
N PHE A 194 8.79 -1.22 13.43
CA PHE A 194 8.43 -2.39 14.25
C PHE A 194 8.10 -3.61 13.39
N GLY A 195 7.89 -3.43 12.08
CA GLY A 195 7.51 -4.50 11.16
C GLY A 195 6.21 -5.18 11.58
N VAL A 196 5.21 -4.40 12.01
CA VAL A 196 3.95 -4.93 12.54
C VAL A 196 3.21 -5.71 11.47
N ARG A 197 3.06 -5.11 10.27
CA ARG A 197 2.42 -5.77 9.13
C ARG A 197 3.46 -6.41 8.22
N PRO A 198 3.14 -7.54 7.57
CA PRO A 198 4.04 -8.17 6.60
C PRO A 198 4.09 -7.39 5.29
N LEU A 199 5.25 -7.37 4.67
CA LEU A 199 5.46 -6.87 3.33
C LEU A 199 6.66 -7.59 2.71
N SER A 200 6.44 -8.23 1.55
CA SER A 200 7.41 -9.10 0.89
C SER A 200 7.78 -8.58 -0.48
N LEU A 201 9.04 -8.79 -0.87
CA LEU A 201 9.59 -8.50 -2.19
C LEU A 201 9.68 -9.80 -2.99
N GLY A 202 9.16 -9.79 -4.21
CA GLY A 202 9.26 -10.88 -5.18
C GLY A 202 9.87 -10.43 -6.50
N ARG A 203 10.41 -11.39 -7.26
CA ARG A 203 11.03 -11.19 -8.57
C ARG A 203 10.21 -11.87 -9.65
N LEU A 204 9.82 -11.12 -10.69
CA LEU A 204 9.33 -11.62 -11.97
C LEU A 204 10.49 -11.75 -12.96
N ASP A 205 10.27 -12.44 -14.10
CA ASP A 205 11.27 -12.51 -15.16
C ASP A 205 11.68 -11.11 -15.66
N ARG A 206 10.71 -10.18 -15.73
CA ARG A 206 10.91 -8.81 -16.23
C ARG A 206 10.49 -7.73 -15.23
N GLY A 207 10.63 -7.98 -13.93
CA GLY A 207 10.20 -6.96 -13.00
C GLY A 207 10.23 -7.39 -11.54
N TRP A 208 9.56 -6.60 -10.73
CA TRP A 208 9.52 -6.76 -9.29
C TRP A 208 8.11 -6.60 -8.77
N VAL A 209 7.82 -7.32 -7.71
CA VAL A 209 6.52 -7.28 -7.02
C VAL A 209 6.74 -7.04 -5.54
N VAL A 210 5.88 -6.24 -4.94
CA VAL A 210 5.75 -6.12 -3.48
C VAL A 210 4.33 -6.49 -3.07
N ALA A 211 4.17 -7.25 -2.01
CA ALA A 211 2.86 -7.69 -1.55
C ALA A 211 2.81 -7.89 -0.03
N SER A 212 1.63 -7.71 0.55
CA SER A 212 1.37 -8.00 1.95
C SER A 212 1.66 -9.45 2.33
N GLU A 213 1.42 -10.40 1.40
CA GLU A 213 1.62 -11.83 1.64
C GLU A 213 2.28 -12.52 0.45
N THR A 214 3.06 -13.57 0.73
CA THR A 214 3.73 -14.38 -0.31
C THR A 214 2.75 -15.10 -1.22
N ALA A 215 1.54 -15.45 -0.76
CA ALA A 215 0.49 -16.02 -1.60
C ALA A 215 0.12 -15.12 -2.79
N ALA A 216 0.27 -13.79 -2.66
CA ALA A 216 0.05 -12.86 -3.77
C ALA A 216 1.25 -12.83 -4.75
N LEU A 217 2.46 -13.16 -4.30
CA LEU A 217 3.61 -13.38 -5.19
C LEU A 217 3.40 -14.64 -6.02
N ASP A 218 2.98 -15.74 -5.37
CA ASP A 218 2.79 -17.03 -6.01
C ASP A 218 1.76 -16.97 -7.14
N ILE A 219 0.62 -16.28 -6.94
CA ILE A 219 -0.45 -16.22 -7.94
C ILE A 219 -0.02 -15.46 -9.21
N VAL A 220 0.90 -14.51 -9.09
CA VAL A 220 1.43 -13.75 -10.23
C VAL A 220 2.72 -14.35 -10.80
N GLY A 221 3.16 -15.51 -10.28
CA GLY A 221 4.36 -16.21 -10.73
C GLY A 221 5.67 -15.54 -10.31
N ALA A 222 5.66 -14.69 -9.29
CA ALA A 222 6.85 -14.05 -8.75
C ALA A 222 7.55 -14.96 -7.74
N SER A 223 8.86 -15.11 -7.87
CA SER A 223 9.68 -15.79 -6.89
C SER A 223 9.92 -14.90 -5.67
N PHE A 224 9.68 -15.42 -4.46
CA PHE A 224 9.99 -14.71 -3.22
C PHE A 224 11.49 -14.43 -3.12
N VAL A 225 11.85 -13.20 -2.81
CA VAL A 225 13.24 -12.77 -2.61
C VAL A 225 13.53 -12.61 -1.12
N ARG A 226 12.77 -11.77 -0.44
CA ARG A 226 12.88 -11.52 1.00
C ARG A 226 11.69 -10.72 1.52
N ASP A 227 11.52 -10.67 2.82
CA ASP A 227 10.69 -9.66 3.44
C ASP A 227 11.36 -8.28 3.34
N ILE A 228 10.53 -7.22 3.26
CA ILE A 228 11.01 -5.84 3.42
C ILE A 228 11.29 -5.62 4.90
N GLU A 229 12.50 -5.13 5.20
CA GLU A 229 12.96 -4.96 6.57
C GLU A 229 12.20 -3.85 7.32
N PRO A 230 11.99 -3.97 8.63
CA PRO A 230 11.45 -2.87 9.42
C PRO A 230 12.30 -1.60 9.31
N GLY A 231 11.67 -0.45 9.02
CA GLY A 231 12.36 0.83 8.83
C GLY A 231 13.02 1.00 7.47
N GLU A 232 12.66 0.15 6.50
CA GLU A 232 13.20 0.17 5.13
C GLU A 232 12.22 0.85 4.16
N LEU A 233 12.79 1.63 3.23
CA LEU A 233 12.15 2.13 2.01
C LEU A 233 12.83 1.50 0.81
N LEU A 234 12.06 0.87 -0.07
CA LEU A 234 12.48 0.44 -1.40
C LEU A 234 12.00 1.44 -2.45
N ALA A 235 12.85 1.69 -3.44
CA ALA A 235 12.51 2.34 -4.70
C ALA A 235 12.88 1.41 -5.85
N ILE A 236 11.98 1.19 -6.78
CA ILE A 236 12.09 0.22 -7.87
C ILE A 236 11.72 0.90 -9.19
N ASP A 237 12.68 0.99 -10.09
CA ASP A 237 12.54 1.59 -11.41
C ASP A 237 13.49 0.94 -12.43
N SER A 238 13.76 1.62 -13.56
CA SER A 238 14.66 1.13 -14.62
C SER A 238 16.09 0.87 -14.15
N ASP A 239 16.55 1.55 -13.10
CA ASP A 239 17.88 1.37 -12.52
C ASP A 239 17.94 0.19 -11.55
N GLY A 240 16.80 -0.44 -11.27
CA GLY A 240 16.66 -1.61 -10.42
C GLY A 240 16.05 -1.30 -9.05
N VAL A 241 16.43 -2.11 -8.05
CA VAL A 241 15.94 -1.99 -6.67
C VAL A 241 16.97 -1.24 -5.84
N ARG A 242 16.56 -0.10 -5.30
CA ARG A 242 17.34 0.65 -4.29
C ARG A 242 16.69 0.47 -2.93
N SER A 243 17.50 0.31 -1.92
CA SER A 243 17.07 0.18 -0.52
C SER A 243 17.69 1.27 0.32
N SER A 244 16.84 1.99 1.05
CA SER A 244 17.24 3.03 1.99
C SER A 244 16.62 2.78 3.36
N ARG A 245 17.36 3.08 4.42
CA ARG A 245 16.86 2.92 5.78
C ARG A 245 16.47 4.27 6.36
N PHE A 246 15.18 4.45 6.64
CA PHE A 246 14.67 5.69 7.24
C PHE A 246 14.61 5.64 8.78
N ALA A 247 14.65 4.44 9.40
CA ALA A 247 14.67 4.28 10.84
C ALA A 247 15.37 2.98 11.27
N PRO A 248 15.98 2.92 12.48
CA PRO A 248 16.52 1.68 13.03
C PRO A 248 15.43 0.62 13.19
N PRO A 249 15.66 -0.64 12.83
CA PRO A 249 14.70 -1.71 13.01
C PRO A 249 14.55 -2.05 14.51
N THR A 250 13.31 -2.17 14.95
CA THR A 250 12.94 -2.63 16.31
C THR A 250 11.79 -3.64 16.21
N PRO A 251 12.00 -4.81 15.55
CA PRO A 251 10.95 -5.70 15.13
C PRO A 251 10.14 -6.23 16.31
N LYS A 252 8.81 -6.17 16.18
CA LYS A 252 7.86 -6.72 17.15
C LYS A 252 6.91 -7.72 16.52
N GLY A 253 6.55 -7.51 15.25
CA GLY A 253 5.59 -8.32 14.53
C GLY A 253 4.17 -8.24 15.10
N CYS A 254 3.27 -9.03 14.52
CA CYS A 254 1.89 -9.17 14.98
C CYS A 254 1.52 -10.65 15.04
N VAL A 255 1.18 -11.16 16.22
CA VAL A 255 0.76 -12.55 16.40
C VAL A 255 -0.53 -12.87 15.62
N PHE A 256 -1.42 -11.91 15.45
CA PHE A 256 -2.68 -12.09 14.74
C PHE A 256 -2.50 -12.40 13.25
N GLU A 257 -1.39 -11.98 12.64
CA GLU A 257 -1.05 -12.41 11.28
C GLU A 257 -0.96 -13.94 11.18
N TYR A 258 -0.36 -14.60 12.18
CA TYR A 258 -0.29 -16.06 12.22
C TYR A 258 -1.60 -16.70 12.66
N VAL A 259 -2.32 -16.10 13.60
CA VAL A 259 -3.52 -16.74 14.19
C VAL A 259 -4.68 -16.79 13.21
N TYR A 260 -5.00 -15.68 12.51
CA TYR A 260 -6.18 -15.64 11.66
C TYR A 260 -6.09 -14.76 10.40
N LEU A 261 -5.19 -13.72 10.34
CA LEU A 261 -5.18 -12.78 9.23
C LEU A 261 -4.60 -13.38 7.95
N ALA A 262 -3.34 -13.84 8.01
CA ALA A 262 -2.66 -14.31 6.82
C ALA A 262 -3.19 -15.68 6.34
N ARG A 263 -3.11 -15.91 5.04
CA ARG A 263 -3.44 -17.21 4.44
C ARG A 263 -2.51 -18.30 4.96
N PRO A 264 -3.02 -19.56 5.12
CA PRO A 264 -2.19 -20.67 5.60
C PRO A 264 -0.99 -21.00 4.70
N ASP A 265 -1.11 -20.73 3.40
CA ASP A 265 -0.07 -20.95 2.39
C ASP A 265 0.98 -19.81 2.34
N SER A 266 0.79 -18.74 3.09
CA SER A 266 1.75 -17.63 3.19
C SER A 266 2.92 -17.95 4.12
N VAL A 267 4.06 -17.28 3.86
CA VAL A 267 5.26 -17.26 4.70
C VAL A 267 5.49 -15.84 5.19
N ILE A 268 5.68 -15.67 6.49
CA ILE A 268 5.94 -14.37 7.14
C ILE A 268 7.16 -14.51 8.04
N GLY A 269 8.16 -13.65 7.90
CA GLY A 269 9.39 -13.70 8.71
C GLY A 269 10.11 -15.05 8.62
N GLY A 270 10.08 -15.69 7.46
CA GLY A 270 10.67 -17.00 7.22
C GLY A 270 9.91 -18.18 7.84
N ARG A 271 8.71 -17.96 8.40
CA ARG A 271 7.87 -19.01 9.01
C ARG A 271 6.60 -19.24 8.19
N SER A 272 6.31 -20.50 7.88
CA SER A 272 5.03 -20.87 7.30
C SER A 272 3.90 -20.55 8.29
N VAL A 273 2.86 -19.86 7.80
CA VAL A 273 1.68 -19.53 8.60
C VAL A 273 0.98 -20.83 9.05
N HIS A 274 0.84 -21.80 8.15
CA HIS A 274 0.29 -23.12 8.49
C HIS A 274 1.10 -23.81 9.60
N GLY A 275 2.44 -23.85 9.45
CA GLY A 275 3.32 -24.45 10.44
C GLY A 275 3.33 -23.74 11.80
N ALA A 276 2.96 -22.46 11.84
CA ALA A 276 2.82 -21.72 13.10
C ALA A 276 1.49 -21.96 13.82
N ARG A 277 0.46 -22.48 13.08
CA ARG A 277 -0.88 -22.81 13.63
C ARG A 277 -1.01 -24.26 14.15
N VAL A 278 -0.08 -25.13 13.80
CA VAL A 278 -0.01 -26.55 14.22
C VAL A 278 0.95 -26.72 15.38
#